data_718876e37950fea4b2e6992ed5249456
#
_entry.id   718876e37950fea4b2e6992ed5249456
#
_cell.length_a   1.000
_cell.length_b   1.000
_cell.length_c   1.000
_cell.angle_alpha   90.00
_cell.angle_beta   90.00
_cell.angle_gamma   90.00
#
_symmetry.space_group_name_H-M   'P 1'
#
loop_
_entity.id
_entity.type
_entity.pdbx_description
1 polymer ?
#
loop_
_entity_poly.entity_id
_entity_poly.type
_entity_poly.pdbx_seq_one_letter_code
_entity_poly.pdbx_strand_id
1 'polypeptide(L)'
;MSGLRELTTIFGRTPALPEPPEPGTATLRARGVSAKRGDRTVLNGIDFEVVAGQIVALVGPNGAGKSTLLAALAGELELSGGSVELDGHALTHWTHLDMARRRAVLPQSHTVGFPFSAREVVAMGRSPWARTPRQLHDDKAIADAMAATDVERFAARPFPALSGGERARVALARVLAQDTATLLLDEPTAALDLGHQEQVLHLARERATAGTAVVVVLHDLGVAAAYADRVAVLEAGRIAADGPPRQILTPELLTRVYQHPVDVFDHPVTGAQLVLPVRG
;
A
#
# COMPACT_ATOMS: atom_id res chain seq x y z
N MET A 1 52.56 10.42 2.77
CA MET A 1 51.51 9.43 2.61
C MET A 1 50.22 9.89 3.31
N SER A 2 49.68 11.07 2.96
CA SER A 2 48.52 11.67 3.67
C SER A 2 47.40 12.11 2.70
N GLY A 3 47.46 11.82 1.40
CA GLY A 3 46.52 12.29 0.39
C GLY A 3 45.42 11.31 -0.05
N LEU A 4 45.43 10.05 0.44
CA LEU A 4 44.49 9.01 0.00
C LEU A 4 43.28 8.81 0.95
N ARG A 5 43.27 9.48 2.11
CA ARG A 5 42.15 9.39 3.06
C ARG A 5 41.06 10.47 2.86
N GLU A 6 41.32 11.54 2.14
CA GLU A 6 40.35 12.61 1.92
C GLU A 6 39.44 12.43 0.70
N LEU A 7 39.79 11.54 -0.25
CA LEU A 7 38.98 11.28 -1.43
C LEU A 7 37.79 10.35 -1.20
N THR A 8 37.74 9.66 -0.06
CA THR A 8 36.63 8.73 0.28
C THR A 8 35.39 9.44 0.84
N THR A 9 35.48 10.74 1.11
CA THR A 9 34.35 11.52 1.68
C THR A 9 33.49 12.19 0.60
N ILE A 10 33.93 12.20 -0.65
CA ILE A 10 33.20 12.82 -1.80
C ILE A 10 32.39 11.79 -2.58
N PHE A 11 32.74 10.51 -2.56
CA PHE A 11 31.92 9.44 -3.11
C PHE A 11 31.05 8.92 -1.96
N GLY A 12 29.81 9.45 -1.92
CA GLY A 12 28.80 9.07 -0.93
C GLY A 12 28.74 7.55 -0.73
N ARG A 13 28.60 7.12 0.53
CA ARG A 13 28.31 5.73 0.91
C ARG A 13 27.32 5.16 -0.08
N THR A 14 27.71 4.11 -0.81
CA THR A 14 26.73 3.30 -1.56
C THR A 14 25.72 2.83 -0.52
N PRO A 15 24.46 3.27 -0.54
CA PRO A 15 23.50 2.85 0.47
C PRO A 15 23.41 1.33 0.43
N ALA A 16 23.50 0.68 1.57
CA ALA A 16 23.27 -0.74 1.66
C ALA A 16 21.86 -1.02 1.07
N LEU A 17 21.76 -1.98 0.16
CA LEU A 17 20.46 -2.39 -0.37
C LEU A 17 19.63 -2.94 0.79
N PRO A 18 18.31 -2.67 0.81
CA PRO A 18 17.47 -3.23 1.84
C PRO A 18 17.47 -4.75 1.75
N GLU A 19 17.60 -5.40 2.90
CA GLU A 19 17.40 -6.83 3.05
C GLU A 19 15.91 -7.13 3.20
N PRO A 20 15.44 -8.31 2.78
CA PRO A 20 14.07 -8.72 3.05
C PRO A 20 13.83 -8.76 4.58
N PRO A 21 12.72 -8.21 5.08
CA PRO A 21 12.43 -8.29 6.51
C PRO A 21 12.10 -9.73 6.91
N GLU A 22 12.44 -10.08 8.14
CA GLU A 22 11.96 -11.34 8.71
C GLU A 22 10.44 -11.30 8.91
N PRO A 23 9.72 -12.41 8.68
CA PRO A 23 8.28 -12.48 8.93
C PRO A 23 7.95 -12.04 10.37
N GLY A 24 6.91 -11.24 10.53
CA GLY A 24 6.52 -10.69 11.83
C GLY A 24 7.27 -9.42 12.25
N THR A 25 8.27 -8.99 11.48
CA THR A 25 8.98 -7.71 11.76
C THR A 25 8.16 -6.53 11.27
N ALA A 26 8.07 -5.48 12.07
CA ALA A 26 7.44 -4.23 11.65
C ALA A 26 8.29 -3.52 10.59
N THR A 27 7.71 -3.31 9.42
CA THR A 27 8.35 -2.56 8.32
C THR A 27 8.00 -1.07 8.36
N LEU A 28 6.80 -0.74 8.85
CA LEU A 28 6.36 0.64 9.10
C LEU A 28 5.72 0.75 10.48
N ARG A 29 5.98 1.86 11.16
CA ARG A 29 5.36 2.16 12.45
C ARG A 29 5.02 3.64 12.54
N ALA A 30 3.77 3.97 12.78
CA ALA A 30 3.29 5.30 13.13
C ALA A 30 3.15 5.41 14.64
N ARG A 31 3.63 6.50 15.23
CA ARG A 31 3.54 6.80 16.67
C ARG A 31 2.93 8.16 16.89
N GLY A 32 1.73 8.21 17.42
CA GLY A 32 1.00 9.43 17.75
C GLY A 32 0.79 10.35 16.53
N VAL A 33 0.68 9.78 15.31
CA VAL A 33 0.66 10.52 14.05
C VAL A 33 -0.56 11.41 13.99
N SER A 34 -0.32 12.71 13.77
CA SER A 34 -1.32 13.73 13.57
C SER A 34 -1.04 14.51 12.29
N ALA A 35 -2.09 14.84 11.53
CA ALA A 35 -1.97 15.60 10.29
C ALA A 35 -3.14 16.56 10.11
N LYS A 36 -2.88 17.71 9.46
CA LYS A 36 -3.87 18.72 9.13
C LYS A 36 -3.97 18.93 7.63
N ARG A 37 -5.15 19.32 7.18
CA ARG A 37 -5.39 19.83 5.83
C ARG A 37 -6.03 21.20 5.93
N GLY A 38 -5.24 22.26 5.73
CA GLY A 38 -5.58 23.60 6.20
C GLY A 38 -5.73 23.61 7.72
N ASP A 39 -6.79 24.19 8.23
CA ASP A 39 -7.06 24.25 9.68
C ASP A 39 -7.71 22.98 10.25
N ARG A 40 -8.16 22.07 9.38
CA ARG A 40 -8.86 20.85 9.81
C ARG A 40 -7.87 19.74 10.14
N THR A 41 -7.95 19.21 11.37
CA THR A 41 -7.25 17.99 11.76
C THR A 41 -7.91 16.80 11.04
N VAL A 42 -7.11 16.04 10.28
CA VAL A 42 -7.54 14.85 9.52
C VAL A 42 -7.08 13.57 10.20
N LEU A 43 -5.89 13.57 10.81
CA LEU A 43 -5.39 12.48 11.66
C LEU A 43 -5.10 13.05 13.04
N ASN A 44 -5.41 12.27 14.08
CA ASN A 44 -5.32 12.72 15.46
C ASN A 44 -4.78 11.61 16.37
N GLY A 45 -3.45 11.60 16.58
CA GLY A 45 -2.78 10.70 17.51
C GLY A 45 -2.86 9.23 17.08
N ILE A 46 -2.60 8.91 15.82
CA ILE A 46 -2.65 7.54 15.29
C ILE A 46 -1.39 6.78 15.71
N ASP A 47 -1.60 5.65 16.38
CA ASP A 47 -0.61 4.58 16.55
C ASP A 47 -0.99 3.44 15.61
N PHE A 48 -0.06 3.03 14.75
CA PHE A 48 -0.31 1.99 13.74
C PHE A 48 0.98 1.30 13.33
N GLU A 49 0.91 -0.01 13.12
CA GLU A 49 2.06 -0.81 12.73
C GLU A 49 1.73 -1.67 11.53
N VAL A 50 2.70 -1.87 10.64
CA VAL A 50 2.61 -2.73 9.46
C VAL A 50 3.70 -3.76 9.54
N VAL A 51 3.33 -5.03 9.46
CA VAL A 51 4.21 -6.17 9.74
C VAL A 51 4.45 -6.98 8.46
N ALA A 52 5.70 -7.40 8.26
CA ALA A 52 6.09 -8.29 7.15
C ALA A 52 5.28 -9.59 7.17
N GLY A 53 4.78 -9.98 6.01
CA GLY A 53 3.97 -11.19 5.87
C GLY A 53 2.48 -11.02 6.16
N GLN A 54 2.00 -9.79 6.41
CA GLN A 54 0.59 -9.52 6.71
C GLN A 54 -0.05 -8.56 5.71
N ILE A 55 -1.36 -8.75 5.51
CA ILE A 55 -2.24 -7.76 4.89
C ILE A 55 -3.02 -7.05 5.99
N VAL A 56 -2.88 -5.72 6.06
CA VAL A 56 -3.70 -4.86 6.90
C VAL A 56 -4.66 -4.07 6.03
N ALA A 57 -5.96 -4.27 6.21
CA ALA A 57 -6.98 -3.47 5.54
C ALA A 57 -7.33 -2.24 6.36
N LEU A 58 -7.24 -1.05 5.74
CA LEU A 58 -7.75 0.20 6.29
C LEU A 58 -9.18 0.39 5.80
N VAL A 59 -10.15 0.38 6.70
CA VAL A 59 -11.58 0.58 6.39
C VAL A 59 -12.14 1.74 7.20
N GLY A 60 -13.32 2.21 6.84
CA GLY A 60 -14.01 3.32 7.51
C GLY A 60 -14.74 4.21 6.52
N PRO A 61 -15.61 5.11 6.98
CA PRO A 61 -16.41 5.99 6.13
C PRO A 61 -15.54 6.94 5.29
N ASN A 62 -16.16 7.55 4.28
CA ASN A 62 -15.50 8.57 3.48
C ASN A 62 -15.09 9.76 4.37
N GLY A 63 -13.87 10.25 4.17
CA GLY A 63 -13.33 11.33 4.99
C GLY A 63 -12.82 10.92 6.38
N ALA A 64 -12.80 9.63 6.72
CA ALA A 64 -12.25 9.13 7.99
C ALA A 64 -10.74 9.31 8.14
N GLY A 65 -10.00 9.55 7.02
CA GLY A 65 -8.55 9.76 7.04
C GLY A 65 -7.73 8.61 6.45
N LYS A 66 -8.34 7.60 5.84
CA LYS A 66 -7.64 6.41 5.30
C LYS A 66 -6.50 6.75 4.34
N SER A 67 -6.78 7.44 3.23
CA SER A 67 -5.76 7.85 2.26
C SER A 67 -4.74 8.84 2.86
N THR A 68 -5.16 9.65 3.85
CA THR A 68 -4.25 10.55 4.56
C THR A 68 -3.28 9.77 5.45
N LEU A 69 -3.75 8.71 6.12
CA LEU A 69 -2.89 7.81 6.89
C LEU A 69 -1.91 7.09 5.96
N LEU A 70 -2.40 6.58 4.83
CA LEU A 70 -1.54 5.93 3.84
C LEU A 70 -0.47 6.88 3.30
N ALA A 71 -0.82 8.14 2.98
CA ALA A 71 0.13 9.17 2.57
C ALA A 71 1.13 9.53 3.67
N ALA A 72 0.71 9.56 4.95
CA ALA A 72 1.60 9.75 6.09
C ALA A 72 2.62 8.60 6.22
N LEU A 73 2.16 7.34 6.13
CA LEU A 73 3.01 6.15 6.11
C LEU A 73 3.97 6.15 4.92
N ALA A 74 3.51 6.66 3.79
CA ALA A 74 4.31 6.85 2.60
C ALA A 74 5.38 7.96 2.73
N GLY A 75 5.28 8.84 3.70
CA GLY A 75 6.15 10.02 3.82
C GLY A 75 5.86 11.08 2.76
N GLU A 76 4.63 11.12 2.25
CA GLU A 76 4.15 12.07 1.23
C GLU A 76 3.39 13.24 1.87
N LEU A 77 3.28 13.25 3.20
CA LEU A 77 2.54 14.25 3.96
C LEU A 77 3.38 14.78 5.12
N GLU A 78 3.38 16.10 5.30
CA GLU A 78 3.95 16.72 6.49
C GLU A 78 3.05 16.45 7.71
N LEU A 79 3.66 15.94 8.79
CA LEU A 79 2.96 15.63 10.03
C LEU A 79 2.86 16.88 10.91
N SER A 80 1.71 17.10 11.54
CA SER A 80 1.56 18.13 12.58
C SER A 80 1.93 17.63 13.98
N GLY A 81 2.19 16.31 14.12
CA GLY A 81 2.63 15.68 15.37
C GLY A 81 2.88 14.19 15.16
N GLY A 82 3.64 13.61 16.08
CA GLY A 82 4.04 12.22 16.02
C GLY A 82 5.17 11.94 15.02
N SER A 83 5.39 10.67 14.71
CA SER A 83 6.45 10.23 13.80
C SER A 83 6.05 8.96 13.05
N VAL A 84 6.66 8.74 11.88
CA VAL A 84 6.62 7.46 11.16
C VAL A 84 8.03 6.92 11.04
N GLU A 85 8.18 5.64 11.34
CA GLU A 85 9.42 4.88 11.18
C GLU A 85 9.26 3.90 10.02
N LEU A 86 10.32 3.77 9.21
CA LEU A 86 10.46 2.76 8.16
C LEU A 86 11.70 1.94 8.46
N ASP A 87 11.57 0.62 8.55
CA ASP A 87 12.63 -0.30 8.95
C ASP A 87 13.35 0.15 10.25
N GLY A 88 12.56 0.57 11.26
CA GLY A 88 13.04 0.99 12.58
C GLY A 88 13.71 2.36 12.65
N HIS A 89 13.71 3.14 11.56
CA HIS A 89 14.30 4.48 11.53
C HIS A 89 13.24 5.51 11.09
N ALA A 90 13.30 6.70 11.68
CA ALA A 90 12.42 7.80 11.29
C ALA A 90 12.49 8.09 9.78
N LEU A 91 11.39 8.45 9.13
CA LEU A 91 11.37 8.74 7.69
C LEU A 91 12.39 9.81 7.29
N THR A 92 12.69 10.77 8.17
CA THR A 92 13.69 11.81 7.95
C THR A 92 15.12 11.28 7.84
N HIS A 93 15.37 10.04 8.28
CA HIS A 93 16.66 9.36 8.13
C HIS A 93 16.92 8.91 6.69
N TRP A 94 15.87 8.71 5.90
CA TRP A 94 15.94 8.14 4.57
C TRP A 94 15.89 9.21 3.48
N THR A 95 16.66 9.02 2.41
CA THR A 95 16.42 9.75 1.17
C THR A 95 15.16 9.24 0.48
N HIS A 96 14.57 10.02 -0.42
CA HIS A 96 13.43 9.55 -1.23
C HIS A 96 13.74 8.27 -2.01
N LEU A 97 14.99 8.12 -2.47
CA LEU A 97 15.45 6.93 -3.18
C LEU A 97 15.52 5.71 -2.24
N ASP A 98 16.01 5.89 -1.01
CA ASP A 98 16.08 4.81 -0.03
C ASP A 98 14.68 4.37 0.39
N MET A 99 13.76 5.30 0.58
CA MET A 99 12.35 5.00 0.83
C MET A 99 11.73 4.23 -0.34
N ALA A 100 11.98 4.66 -1.59
CA ALA A 100 11.45 3.99 -2.78
C ALA A 100 12.01 2.56 -2.98
N ARG A 101 13.15 2.23 -2.39
CA ARG A 101 13.68 0.85 -2.36
C ARG A 101 13.06 -0.03 -1.30
N ARG A 102 12.35 0.54 -0.32
CA ARG A 102 11.76 -0.15 0.83
C ARG A 102 10.25 -0.28 0.74
N ARG A 103 9.60 0.73 0.18
CA ARG A 103 8.14 0.74 0.01
C ARG A 103 7.72 1.18 -1.39
N ALA A 104 6.65 0.60 -1.89
CA ALA A 104 5.98 1.03 -3.11
C ALA A 104 4.56 1.51 -2.78
N VAL A 105 4.10 2.53 -3.50
CA VAL A 105 2.81 3.18 -3.26
C VAL A 105 1.98 3.15 -4.54
N LEU A 106 0.77 2.64 -4.44
CA LEU A 106 -0.28 2.78 -5.44
C LEU A 106 -1.23 3.89 -4.97
N PRO A 107 -1.20 5.08 -5.55
CA PRO A 107 -2.13 6.15 -5.19
C PRO A 107 -3.51 5.88 -5.82
N GLN A 108 -4.56 6.49 -5.27
CA GLN A 108 -5.93 6.38 -5.76
C GLN A 108 -6.08 6.87 -7.22
N SER A 109 -5.33 7.89 -7.63
CA SER A 109 -5.36 8.40 -9.00
C SER A 109 -4.09 8.06 -9.77
N HIS A 110 -4.26 7.61 -11.02
CA HIS A 110 -3.18 7.16 -11.89
C HIS A 110 -3.08 8.07 -13.11
N THR A 111 -2.33 9.17 -13.01
CA THR A 111 -2.07 10.07 -14.13
C THR A 111 -0.60 10.04 -14.52
N VAL A 112 -0.33 9.96 -15.82
CA VAL A 112 1.00 10.08 -16.39
C VAL A 112 0.94 11.21 -17.43
N GLY A 113 1.76 12.24 -17.25
CA GLY A 113 1.67 13.47 -18.04
C GLY A 113 2.12 13.37 -19.51
N PHE A 114 2.71 12.22 -19.90
CA PHE A 114 3.22 11.98 -21.26
C PHE A 114 2.68 10.66 -21.81
N PRO A 115 2.63 10.47 -23.15
CA PRO A 115 2.08 9.30 -23.80
C PRO A 115 3.06 8.10 -23.79
N PHE A 116 3.62 7.77 -22.62
CA PHE A 116 4.43 6.55 -22.46
C PHE A 116 3.58 5.31 -22.74
N SER A 117 4.20 4.28 -23.29
CA SER A 117 3.56 2.96 -23.41
C SER A 117 3.31 2.32 -22.05
N ALA A 118 2.40 1.36 -21.98
CA ALA A 118 2.12 0.62 -20.74
C ALA A 118 3.40 -0.03 -20.18
N ARG A 119 4.25 -0.63 -21.03
CA ARG A 119 5.53 -1.21 -20.61
C ARG A 119 6.48 -0.18 -20.01
N GLU A 120 6.58 1.00 -20.60
CA GLU A 120 7.43 2.10 -20.07
C GLU A 120 6.93 2.57 -18.71
N VAL A 121 5.61 2.67 -18.52
CA VAL A 121 5.02 3.00 -17.21
C VAL A 121 5.38 1.95 -16.16
N VAL A 122 5.29 0.66 -16.49
CA VAL A 122 5.70 -0.43 -15.59
C VAL A 122 7.19 -0.35 -15.29
N ALA A 123 8.02 -0.08 -16.31
CA ALA A 123 9.47 0.07 -16.16
C ALA A 123 9.87 1.22 -15.21
N MET A 124 9.05 2.27 -15.08
CA MET A 124 9.29 3.34 -14.09
C MET A 124 9.36 2.80 -12.65
N GLY A 125 8.68 1.69 -12.34
CA GLY A 125 8.79 1.01 -11.06
C GLY A 125 10.21 0.55 -10.74
N ARG A 126 11.04 0.31 -11.76
CA ARG A 126 12.44 -0.12 -11.59
C ARG A 126 13.43 1.03 -11.39
N SER A 127 13.00 2.29 -11.56
CA SER A 127 13.86 3.46 -11.41
C SER A 127 14.68 3.49 -10.10
N PRO A 128 14.14 3.09 -8.92
CA PRO A 128 14.91 3.07 -7.68
C PRO A 128 16.12 2.11 -7.70
N TRP A 129 16.11 1.11 -8.57
CA TRP A 129 17.16 0.10 -8.67
C TRP A 129 18.22 0.42 -9.71
N ALA A 130 18.11 1.56 -10.44
CA ALA A 130 19.12 1.99 -11.37
C ALA A 130 20.51 2.08 -10.72
N ARG A 131 21.52 1.59 -11.43
CA ARG A 131 22.93 1.53 -10.96
C ARG A 131 23.13 0.66 -9.71
N THR A 132 22.25 -0.30 -9.48
CA THR A 132 22.41 -1.33 -8.44
C THR A 132 22.48 -2.73 -9.10
N PRO A 133 22.96 -3.77 -8.41
CA PRO A 133 22.93 -5.14 -8.93
C PRO A 133 21.51 -5.63 -9.28
N ARG A 134 20.46 -5.11 -8.62
CA ARG A 134 19.06 -5.45 -8.92
C ARG A 134 18.60 -4.99 -10.30
N GLN A 135 19.28 -4.02 -10.91
CA GLN A 135 18.99 -3.58 -12.29
C GLN A 135 19.15 -4.71 -13.32
N LEU A 136 20.02 -5.69 -13.07
CA LEU A 136 20.19 -6.86 -13.95
C LEU A 136 18.90 -7.71 -14.07
N HIS A 137 17.97 -7.55 -13.16
CA HIS A 137 16.70 -8.29 -13.13
C HIS A 137 15.51 -7.47 -13.62
N ASP A 138 15.72 -6.23 -14.13
CA ASP A 138 14.64 -5.32 -14.48
C ASP A 138 13.69 -5.89 -15.53
N ASP A 139 14.20 -6.46 -16.61
CA ASP A 139 13.36 -7.03 -17.67
C ASP A 139 12.48 -8.16 -17.14
N LYS A 140 13.03 -9.02 -16.28
CA LYS A 140 12.25 -10.10 -15.64
C LYS A 140 11.19 -9.53 -14.71
N ALA A 141 11.54 -8.57 -13.84
CA ALA A 141 10.61 -7.96 -12.89
C ALA A 141 9.45 -7.25 -13.61
N ILE A 142 9.74 -6.55 -14.71
CA ILE A 142 8.73 -5.91 -15.56
C ILE A 142 7.81 -6.96 -16.20
N ALA A 143 8.36 -8.00 -16.80
CA ALA A 143 7.59 -9.05 -17.45
C ALA A 143 6.69 -9.79 -16.44
N ASP A 144 7.23 -10.20 -15.29
CA ASP A 144 6.48 -10.88 -14.23
C ASP A 144 5.33 -10.00 -13.71
N ALA A 145 5.58 -8.70 -13.49
CA ALA A 145 4.54 -7.78 -13.02
C ALA A 145 3.44 -7.56 -14.06
N MET A 146 3.80 -7.47 -15.34
CA MET A 146 2.84 -7.33 -16.43
C MET A 146 1.99 -8.59 -16.61
N ALA A 147 2.58 -9.77 -16.52
CA ALA A 147 1.88 -11.06 -16.57
C ALA A 147 0.91 -11.19 -15.39
N ALA A 148 1.37 -10.92 -14.16
CA ALA A 148 0.57 -11.02 -12.95
C ALA A 148 -0.70 -10.13 -12.98
N THR A 149 -0.66 -9.00 -13.70
CA THR A 149 -1.78 -8.05 -13.78
C THR A 149 -2.54 -8.13 -15.13
N ASP A 150 -2.27 -9.12 -15.98
CA ASP A 150 -2.88 -9.31 -17.31
C ASP A 150 -2.81 -8.02 -18.18
N VAL A 151 -1.61 -7.41 -18.27
CA VAL A 151 -1.42 -6.19 -19.08
C VAL A 151 -0.41 -6.36 -20.21
N GLU A 152 0.15 -7.54 -20.44
CA GLU A 152 1.13 -7.82 -21.51
C GLU A 152 0.59 -7.45 -22.89
N ARG A 153 -0.69 -7.75 -23.15
CA ARG A 153 -1.39 -7.41 -24.41
C ARG A 153 -1.47 -5.91 -24.69
N PHE A 154 -1.23 -5.08 -23.67
CA PHE A 154 -1.24 -3.62 -23.79
C PHE A 154 0.16 -3.02 -23.84
N ALA A 155 1.23 -3.81 -23.78
CA ALA A 155 2.61 -3.37 -23.58
C ALA A 155 3.00 -2.16 -24.45
N ALA A 156 2.66 -2.16 -25.73
CA ALA A 156 2.96 -1.11 -26.68
C ALA A 156 1.92 0.04 -26.74
N ARG A 157 0.76 -0.11 -26.08
CA ARG A 157 -0.30 0.92 -26.14
C ARG A 157 0.06 2.12 -25.28
N PRO A 158 -0.16 3.36 -25.74
CA PRO A 158 0.00 4.56 -24.93
C PRO A 158 -0.89 4.49 -23.68
N PHE A 159 -0.32 4.76 -22.52
CA PHE A 159 -1.03 4.71 -21.23
C PHE A 159 -2.31 5.57 -21.20
N PRO A 160 -2.33 6.81 -21.75
CA PRO A 160 -3.55 7.61 -21.81
C PRO A 160 -4.67 6.99 -22.66
N ALA A 161 -4.34 6.12 -23.62
CA ALA A 161 -5.30 5.46 -24.50
C ALA A 161 -5.94 4.20 -23.89
N LEU A 162 -5.53 3.82 -22.67
CA LEU A 162 -6.08 2.71 -21.93
C LEU A 162 -7.38 3.12 -21.22
N SER A 163 -8.30 2.14 -21.02
CA SER A 163 -9.47 2.31 -20.16
C SER A 163 -9.08 2.55 -18.69
N GLY A 164 -10.04 2.96 -17.85
CA GLY A 164 -9.79 3.16 -16.43
C GLY A 164 -9.24 1.91 -15.74
N GLY A 165 -9.86 0.76 -15.95
CA GLY A 165 -9.42 -0.51 -15.39
C GLY A 165 -8.07 -0.99 -15.95
N GLU A 166 -7.81 -0.80 -17.25
CA GLU A 166 -6.51 -1.10 -17.86
C GLU A 166 -5.41 -0.23 -17.24
N ARG A 167 -5.66 1.08 -17.05
CA ARG A 167 -4.72 1.98 -16.36
C ARG A 167 -4.45 1.59 -14.92
N ALA A 168 -5.50 1.19 -14.17
CA ALA A 168 -5.35 0.73 -12.79
C ALA A 168 -4.44 -0.51 -12.71
N ARG A 169 -4.64 -1.49 -13.61
CA ARG A 169 -3.80 -2.69 -13.67
C ARG A 169 -2.35 -2.39 -14.07
N VAL A 170 -2.11 -1.50 -15.04
CA VAL A 170 -0.76 -1.06 -15.41
C VAL A 170 -0.09 -0.31 -14.24
N ALA A 171 -0.83 0.52 -13.51
CA ALA A 171 -0.31 1.20 -12.32
C ALA A 171 0.04 0.20 -11.20
N LEU A 172 -0.78 -0.83 -11.00
CA LEU A 172 -0.45 -1.93 -10.08
C LEU A 172 0.79 -2.70 -10.54
N ALA A 173 0.91 -3.02 -11.85
CA ALA A 173 2.10 -3.65 -12.40
C ALA A 173 3.37 -2.84 -12.10
N ARG A 174 3.32 -1.50 -12.24
CA ARG A 174 4.43 -0.60 -11.89
C ARG A 174 4.84 -0.75 -10.42
N VAL A 175 3.86 -0.82 -9.51
CA VAL A 175 4.10 -0.99 -8.07
C VAL A 175 4.70 -2.37 -7.77
N LEU A 176 4.18 -3.42 -8.39
CA LEU A 176 4.71 -4.78 -8.23
C LEU A 176 6.12 -4.93 -8.80
N ALA A 177 6.40 -4.30 -9.96
CA ALA A 177 7.73 -4.29 -10.58
C ALA A 177 8.79 -3.61 -9.68
N GLN A 178 8.39 -2.68 -8.82
CA GLN A 178 9.29 -2.03 -7.87
C GLN A 178 9.92 -3.02 -6.88
N ASP A 179 9.24 -4.13 -6.56
CA ASP A 179 9.76 -5.25 -5.77
C ASP A 179 10.33 -4.82 -4.41
N THR A 180 9.46 -4.30 -3.56
CA THR A 180 9.78 -3.76 -2.23
C THR A 180 9.20 -4.61 -1.11
N ALA A 181 9.74 -4.47 0.09
CA ALA A 181 9.28 -5.17 1.29
C ALA A 181 7.93 -4.67 1.82
N THR A 182 7.49 -3.48 1.41
CA THR A 182 6.21 -2.91 1.85
C THR A 182 5.41 -2.38 0.65
N LEU A 183 4.13 -2.72 0.59
CA LEU A 183 3.17 -2.22 -0.39
C LEU A 183 2.09 -1.39 0.32
N LEU A 184 1.86 -0.18 -0.18
CA LEU A 184 0.81 0.73 0.27
C LEU A 184 -0.17 0.95 -0.89
N LEU A 185 -1.38 0.40 -0.80
CA LEU A 185 -2.36 0.36 -1.89
C LEU A 185 -3.60 1.18 -1.52
N ASP A 186 -3.81 2.30 -2.20
CA ASP A 186 -4.99 3.15 -1.98
C ASP A 186 -6.10 2.81 -2.97
N GLU A 187 -7.13 2.12 -2.51
CA GLU A 187 -8.30 1.70 -3.28
C GLU A 187 -7.95 0.97 -4.60
N PRO A 188 -7.11 -0.08 -4.57
CA PRO A 188 -6.59 -0.71 -5.78
C PRO A 188 -7.65 -1.37 -6.66
N THR A 189 -8.86 -1.53 -6.15
CA THR A 189 -9.97 -2.24 -6.80
C THR A 189 -11.07 -1.32 -7.34
N ALA A 190 -11.04 0.00 -7.07
CA ALA A 190 -12.16 0.92 -7.31
C ALA A 190 -12.62 1.03 -8.78
N ALA A 191 -11.73 0.81 -9.74
CA ALA A 191 -12.03 0.95 -11.18
C ALA A 191 -12.12 -0.41 -11.91
N LEU A 192 -12.18 -1.52 -11.17
CA LEU A 192 -12.10 -2.88 -11.71
C LEU A 192 -13.45 -3.61 -11.62
N ASP A 193 -13.71 -4.50 -12.55
CA ASP A 193 -14.76 -5.49 -12.43
C ASP A 193 -14.40 -6.57 -11.39
N LEU A 194 -15.39 -7.39 -11.00
CA LEU A 194 -15.27 -8.38 -9.96
C LEU A 194 -14.06 -9.32 -10.16
N GLY A 195 -13.87 -9.83 -11.39
CA GLY A 195 -12.77 -10.77 -11.67
C GLY A 195 -11.39 -10.15 -11.46
N HIS A 196 -11.22 -8.90 -11.90
CA HIS A 196 -9.96 -8.18 -11.71
C HIS A 196 -9.77 -7.68 -10.27
N GLN A 197 -10.86 -7.38 -9.53
CA GLN A 197 -10.78 -7.08 -8.09
C GLN A 197 -10.20 -8.26 -7.32
N GLU A 198 -10.76 -9.47 -7.54
CA GLU A 198 -10.28 -10.70 -6.92
C GLU A 198 -8.81 -10.99 -7.29
N GLN A 199 -8.42 -10.78 -8.56
CA GLN A 199 -7.04 -10.95 -9.00
C GLN A 199 -6.08 -10.02 -8.24
N VAL A 200 -6.41 -8.74 -8.07
CA VAL A 200 -5.59 -7.76 -7.32
C VAL A 200 -5.40 -8.19 -5.87
N LEU A 201 -6.47 -8.65 -5.22
CA LEU A 201 -6.42 -9.07 -3.82
C LEU A 201 -5.66 -10.40 -3.64
N HIS A 202 -5.79 -11.29 -4.60
CA HIS A 202 -5.00 -12.54 -4.66
C HIS A 202 -3.51 -12.24 -4.77
N LEU A 203 -3.11 -11.32 -5.66
CA LEU A 203 -1.73 -10.86 -5.79
C LEU A 203 -1.22 -10.21 -4.49
N ALA A 204 -2.05 -9.39 -3.82
CA ALA A 204 -1.70 -8.84 -2.51
C ALA A 204 -1.46 -9.95 -1.48
N ARG A 205 -2.30 -11.00 -1.46
CA ARG A 205 -2.16 -12.16 -0.58
C ARG A 205 -0.90 -12.97 -0.90
N GLU A 206 -0.62 -13.24 -2.17
CA GLU A 206 0.60 -13.92 -2.60
C GLU A 206 1.86 -13.15 -2.16
N ARG A 207 1.87 -11.83 -2.33
CA ARG A 207 2.97 -10.98 -1.87
C ARG A 207 3.14 -11.02 -0.35
N ALA A 208 2.05 -10.95 0.40
CA ALA A 208 2.12 -11.08 1.85
C ALA A 208 2.64 -12.46 2.27
N THR A 209 2.15 -13.53 1.67
CA THR A 209 2.63 -14.89 1.94
C THR A 209 4.14 -15.03 1.63
N ALA A 210 4.65 -14.28 0.64
CA ALA A 210 6.08 -14.22 0.31
C ALA A 210 6.90 -13.29 1.25
N GLY A 211 6.27 -12.72 2.30
CA GLY A 211 6.96 -11.90 3.31
C GLY A 211 6.80 -10.39 3.13
N THR A 212 6.08 -9.92 2.11
CA THR A 212 5.81 -8.48 1.93
C THR A 212 4.79 -8.00 2.97
N ALA A 213 5.01 -6.82 3.56
CA ALA A 213 4.01 -6.12 4.36
C ALA A 213 3.04 -5.38 3.43
N VAL A 214 1.74 -5.57 3.55
CA VAL A 214 0.75 -4.95 2.67
C VAL A 214 -0.26 -4.14 3.48
N VAL A 215 -0.42 -2.87 3.13
CA VAL A 215 -1.53 -2.03 3.59
C VAL A 215 -2.45 -1.78 2.40
N VAL A 216 -3.71 -2.06 2.56
CA VAL A 216 -4.71 -1.83 1.51
C VAL A 216 -5.90 -1.04 2.06
N VAL A 217 -6.23 0.07 1.41
CA VAL A 217 -7.47 0.81 1.68
C VAL A 217 -8.60 0.13 0.91
N LEU A 218 -9.64 -0.28 1.61
CA LEU A 218 -10.80 -0.96 1.05
C LEU A 218 -12.10 -0.27 1.48
N HIS A 219 -13.09 -0.28 0.58
CA HIS A 219 -14.46 0.16 0.88
C HIS A 219 -15.38 -1.02 1.21
N ASP A 220 -15.13 -2.18 0.61
CA ASP A 220 -15.91 -3.39 0.84
C ASP A 220 -15.41 -4.12 2.08
N LEU A 221 -16.28 -4.20 3.09
CA LEU A 221 -15.98 -4.84 4.38
C LEU A 221 -15.94 -6.37 4.26
N GLY A 222 -16.71 -6.95 3.36
CA GLY A 222 -16.68 -8.39 3.08
C GLY A 222 -15.36 -8.80 2.45
N VAL A 223 -14.86 -7.98 1.51
CA VAL A 223 -13.53 -8.15 0.91
C VAL A 223 -12.43 -8.00 1.97
N ALA A 224 -12.53 -6.99 2.84
CA ALA A 224 -11.57 -6.82 3.94
C ALA A 224 -11.58 -8.04 4.88
N ALA A 225 -12.77 -8.58 5.20
CA ALA A 225 -12.91 -9.79 6.02
C ALA A 225 -12.30 -11.03 5.37
N ALA A 226 -12.38 -11.15 4.04
CA ALA A 226 -11.90 -12.32 3.30
C ALA A 226 -10.37 -12.33 3.11
N TYR A 227 -9.77 -11.17 2.91
CA TYR A 227 -8.37 -11.08 2.48
C TYR A 227 -7.41 -10.53 3.55
N ALA A 228 -7.87 -9.74 4.51
CA ALA A 228 -6.98 -9.15 5.50
C ALA A 228 -6.68 -10.09 6.67
N ASP A 229 -5.44 -10.06 7.15
CA ASP A 229 -5.06 -10.68 8.42
C ASP A 229 -5.48 -9.80 9.60
N ARG A 230 -5.51 -8.48 9.34
CA ARG A 230 -5.85 -7.45 10.31
C ARG A 230 -6.64 -6.32 9.65
N VAL A 231 -7.65 -5.83 10.34
CA VAL A 231 -8.46 -4.70 9.90
C VAL A 231 -8.32 -3.57 10.88
N ALA A 232 -7.93 -2.38 10.39
CA ALA A 232 -7.96 -1.15 11.15
C ALA A 232 -9.13 -0.28 10.68
N VAL A 233 -10.06 -0.02 11.59
CA VAL A 233 -11.24 0.78 11.33
C VAL A 233 -10.96 2.23 11.73
N LEU A 234 -10.97 3.13 10.75
CA LEU A 234 -10.79 4.55 10.97
C LEU A 234 -12.14 5.26 11.11
N GLU A 235 -12.23 6.11 12.13
CA GLU A 235 -13.36 7.00 12.40
C GLU A 235 -12.85 8.39 12.82
N ALA A 236 -13.26 9.43 12.12
CA ALA A 236 -12.92 10.82 12.45
C ALA A 236 -11.42 11.08 12.74
N GLY A 237 -10.54 10.49 11.94
CA GLY A 237 -9.08 10.66 12.04
C GLY A 237 -8.42 9.87 13.18
N ARG A 238 -9.11 8.89 13.76
CA ARG A 238 -8.60 7.99 14.80
C ARG A 238 -8.80 6.53 14.40
N ILE A 239 -8.00 5.63 14.95
CA ILE A 239 -8.27 4.20 14.87
C ILE A 239 -9.31 3.87 15.96
N ALA A 240 -10.52 3.51 15.51
CA ALA A 240 -11.62 3.11 16.38
C ALA A 240 -11.48 1.66 16.86
N ALA A 241 -10.88 0.80 16.02
CA ALA A 241 -10.57 -0.58 16.35
C ALA A 241 -9.48 -1.11 15.40
N ASP A 242 -8.66 -2.06 15.86
CA ASP A 242 -7.58 -2.68 15.09
C ASP A 242 -7.37 -4.12 15.58
N GLY A 243 -7.41 -5.10 14.68
CA GLY A 243 -7.25 -6.51 15.01
C GLY A 243 -7.75 -7.46 13.93
N PRO A 244 -7.83 -8.77 14.23
CA PRO A 244 -8.35 -9.77 13.31
C PRO A 244 -9.77 -9.45 12.83
N PRO A 245 -10.12 -9.65 11.54
CA PRO A 245 -11.43 -9.28 11.00
C PRO A 245 -12.62 -9.77 11.84
N ARG A 246 -12.61 -11.04 12.23
CA ARG A 246 -13.70 -11.65 13.02
C ARG A 246 -13.93 -11.01 14.39
N GLN A 247 -12.90 -10.39 14.98
CA GLN A 247 -12.99 -9.72 16.27
C GLN A 247 -13.40 -8.25 16.12
N ILE A 248 -13.03 -7.63 15.02
CA ILE A 248 -13.19 -6.20 14.82
C ILE A 248 -14.47 -5.87 14.04
N LEU A 249 -14.79 -6.64 13.00
CA LEU A 249 -15.97 -6.36 12.18
C LEU A 249 -17.23 -6.90 12.87
N THR A 250 -17.71 -6.17 13.88
CA THR A 250 -18.93 -6.50 14.62
C THR A 250 -20.10 -5.58 14.23
N PRO A 251 -21.37 -6.04 14.34
CA PRO A 251 -22.53 -5.21 14.04
C PRO A 251 -22.52 -3.89 14.81
N GLU A 252 -22.16 -3.92 16.10
CA GLU A 252 -22.18 -2.76 17.00
C GLU A 252 -21.15 -1.71 16.56
N LEU A 253 -19.90 -2.13 16.30
CA LEU A 253 -18.84 -1.24 15.85
C LEU A 253 -19.18 -0.64 14.50
N LEU A 254 -19.57 -1.47 13.53
CA LEU A 254 -19.85 -1.05 12.16
C LEU A 254 -21.09 -0.14 12.10
N THR A 255 -22.16 -0.46 12.80
CA THR A 255 -23.36 0.40 12.89
C THR A 255 -23.02 1.77 13.43
N ARG A 256 -22.17 1.83 14.47
CA ARG A 256 -21.71 3.10 15.05
C ARG A 256 -20.85 3.90 14.06
N VAL A 257 -19.84 3.26 13.47
CA VAL A 257 -18.85 3.92 12.60
C VAL A 257 -19.47 4.38 11.29
N TYR A 258 -20.33 3.56 10.68
CA TYR A 258 -20.98 3.88 9.40
C TYR A 258 -22.32 4.62 9.55
N GLN A 259 -22.81 4.78 10.78
CA GLN A 259 -24.08 5.45 11.10
C GLN A 259 -25.28 4.81 10.34
N HIS A 260 -25.21 3.52 10.13
CA HIS A 260 -26.24 2.73 9.46
C HIS A 260 -26.23 1.32 10.04
N PRO A 261 -27.40 0.71 10.32
CA PRO A 261 -27.45 -0.66 10.81
C PRO A 261 -26.75 -1.63 9.87
N VAL A 262 -25.90 -2.48 10.43
CA VAL A 262 -25.10 -3.47 9.70
C VAL A 262 -25.26 -4.82 10.37
N ASP A 263 -25.55 -5.84 9.56
CA ASP A 263 -25.53 -7.23 9.98
C ASP A 263 -24.21 -7.88 9.62
N VAL A 264 -23.71 -8.71 10.53
CA VAL A 264 -22.50 -9.51 10.32
C VAL A 264 -22.83 -10.96 10.68
N PHE A 265 -22.62 -11.87 9.74
CA PHE A 265 -22.90 -13.30 9.92
C PHE A 265 -21.98 -14.16 9.06
N ASP A 266 -21.86 -15.43 9.40
CA ASP A 266 -21.06 -16.36 8.60
C ASP A 266 -21.89 -16.92 7.44
N HIS A 267 -21.28 -16.98 6.25
CA HIS A 267 -21.89 -17.64 5.11
C HIS A 267 -22.12 -19.13 5.42
N PRO A 268 -23.37 -19.66 5.26
CA PRO A 268 -23.74 -20.98 5.79
C PRO A 268 -22.98 -22.16 5.16
N VAL A 269 -22.41 -21.96 3.96
CA VAL A 269 -21.66 -23.02 3.25
C VAL A 269 -20.15 -22.83 3.39
N THR A 270 -19.65 -21.60 3.24
CA THR A 270 -18.20 -21.34 3.18
C THR A 270 -17.62 -20.93 4.53
N GLY A 271 -18.43 -20.50 5.48
CA GLY A 271 -18.00 -19.92 6.77
C GLY A 271 -17.32 -18.56 6.62
N ALA A 272 -17.35 -17.95 5.44
CA ALA A 272 -16.81 -16.61 5.21
C ALA A 272 -17.68 -15.57 5.96
N GLN A 273 -17.03 -14.61 6.61
CA GLN A 273 -17.71 -13.52 7.28
C GLN A 273 -18.34 -12.58 6.25
N LEU A 274 -19.65 -12.39 6.32
CA LEU A 274 -20.41 -11.48 5.47
C LEU A 274 -20.79 -10.24 6.28
N VAL A 275 -20.65 -9.09 5.66
CA VAL A 275 -21.00 -7.79 6.23
C VAL A 275 -21.98 -7.12 5.28
N LEU A 276 -23.22 -6.95 5.70
CA LEU A 276 -24.29 -6.41 4.87
C LEU A 276 -25.00 -5.24 5.57
N PRO A 277 -25.33 -4.16 4.84
CA PRO A 277 -26.20 -3.13 5.38
C PRO A 277 -27.62 -3.68 5.55
N VAL A 278 -28.25 -3.39 6.68
CA VAL A 278 -29.66 -3.69 6.89
C VAL A 278 -30.49 -2.81 5.95
N ARG A 279 -31.30 -3.47 5.11
CA ARG A 279 -32.20 -2.80 4.17
C ARG A 279 -33.63 -3.03 4.66
N GLY A 280 -34.33 -1.92 4.98
CA GLY A 280 -35.73 -1.94 5.35
C GLY A 280 -36.67 -2.15 4.19
#